data_9fafdc3ad6c7675d8e7f59ee8e033377
#
_entry.id   9fafdc3ad6c7675d8e7f59ee8e033377
#
_cell.length_a   1.000
_cell.length_b   1.000
_cell.length_c   1.000
_cell.angle_alpha   90.00
_cell.angle_beta   90.00
_cell.angle_gamma   90.00
#
_symmetry.space_group_name_H-M   'P 1'
#
loop_
_entity.id
_entity.type
_entity.pdbx_description
1 polymer ?
#
loop_
_entity_poly.entity_id
_entity_poly.type
_entity_poly.pdbx_seq_one_letter_code
_entity_poly.pdbx_strand_id
1 'polypeptide(L)'
;MNNTITRLRGLYDRFFTLISYLQSPFLLFVRLYWGWQLIQSGWGKLHHLGNVTEFFTSLNLPMPAQTALAISCLEFFGGIALAIGLFSRLTAFVLTINMIMAYVTADREALFSIFSDPDKFYAAAPYTFLIASIIILLFGPGKFAVDTLLERWFGPSTPPISH
;
A
#
# COMPACT_ATOMS: atom_id res chain seq x y z
N MET A 1 -23.81 40.57 -12.19
CA MET A 1 -23.89 39.28 -11.48
C MET A 1 -22.96 38.20 -12.07
N ASN A 2 -22.60 38.27 -13.34
CA ASN A 2 -21.76 37.23 -13.98
C ASN A 2 -20.24 37.22 -13.64
N ASN A 3 -19.65 38.38 -13.34
CA ASN A 3 -18.20 38.48 -13.09
C ASN A 3 -17.76 37.79 -11.78
N THR A 4 -18.61 37.80 -10.73
CA THR A 4 -18.28 37.15 -9.46
C THR A 4 -18.34 35.64 -9.58
N ILE A 5 -19.31 35.10 -10.32
CA ILE A 5 -19.44 33.66 -10.58
C ILE A 5 -18.25 33.15 -11.41
N THR A 6 -17.82 33.91 -12.42
CA THR A 6 -16.65 33.55 -13.25
C THR A 6 -15.35 33.56 -12.43
N ARG A 7 -15.18 34.52 -11.53
CA ARG A 7 -14.02 34.57 -10.62
C ARG A 7 -14.01 33.40 -9.63
N LEU A 8 -15.16 33.07 -9.03
CA LEU A 8 -15.30 31.92 -8.12
C LEU A 8 -14.99 30.62 -8.86
N ARG A 9 -15.49 30.43 -10.06
CA ARG A 9 -15.18 29.29 -10.92
C ARG A 9 -13.68 29.19 -11.21
N GLY A 10 -13.04 30.29 -11.58
CA GLY A 10 -11.60 30.32 -11.85
C GLY A 10 -10.74 30.01 -10.62
N LEU A 11 -11.17 30.43 -9.41
CA LEU A 11 -10.51 30.05 -8.16
C LEU A 11 -10.70 28.55 -7.84
N TYR A 12 -11.90 28.05 -8.04
CA TYR A 12 -12.22 26.63 -7.89
C TYR A 12 -11.36 25.76 -8.82
N ASP A 13 -11.32 26.08 -10.10
CA ASP A 13 -10.55 25.33 -11.11
C ASP A 13 -9.03 25.34 -10.80
N ARG A 14 -8.50 26.51 -10.37
CA ARG A 14 -7.10 26.64 -9.96
C ARG A 14 -6.78 25.80 -8.70
N PHE A 15 -7.67 25.80 -7.73
CA PHE A 15 -7.53 25.03 -6.50
C PHE A 15 -7.50 23.53 -6.79
N PHE A 16 -8.43 23.02 -7.60
CA PHE A 16 -8.44 21.60 -7.96
C PHE A 16 -7.28 21.19 -8.87
N THR A 17 -6.85 22.07 -9.76
CA THR A 17 -5.64 21.86 -10.55
C THR A 17 -4.41 21.73 -9.64
N LEU A 18 -4.27 22.60 -8.64
CA LEU A 18 -3.16 22.52 -7.68
C LEU A 18 -3.19 21.21 -6.89
N ILE A 19 -4.36 20.79 -6.39
CA ILE A 19 -4.52 19.49 -5.68
C ILE A 19 -4.12 18.33 -6.59
N SER A 20 -4.52 18.35 -7.86
CA SER A 20 -4.14 17.30 -8.82
C SER A 20 -2.62 17.21 -9.03
N TYR A 21 -1.90 18.32 -8.96
CA TYR A 21 -0.43 18.29 -9.00
C TYR A 21 0.19 17.68 -7.74
N LEU A 22 -0.45 17.81 -6.58
CA LEU A 22 0.04 17.25 -5.31
C LEU A 22 -0.18 15.74 -5.20
N GLN A 23 -1.06 15.15 -6.01
CA GLN A 23 -1.32 13.72 -5.99
C GLN A 23 -0.06 12.88 -6.23
N SER A 24 0.75 13.21 -7.23
CA SER A 24 1.93 12.44 -7.57
C SER A 24 3.04 12.50 -6.50
N PRO A 25 3.40 13.66 -5.92
CA PRO A 25 4.27 13.73 -4.76
C PRO A 25 3.74 12.99 -3.53
N PHE A 26 2.43 13.06 -3.27
CA PHE A 26 1.80 12.33 -2.18
C PHE A 26 1.94 10.80 -2.35
N LEU A 27 1.64 10.28 -3.55
CA LEU A 27 1.80 8.86 -3.84
C LEU A 27 3.25 8.41 -3.78
N LEU A 28 4.21 9.25 -4.18
CA LEU A 28 5.63 8.99 -3.99
C LEU A 28 5.98 8.88 -2.50
N PHE A 29 5.51 9.83 -1.68
CA PHE A 29 5.72 9.79 -0.23
C PHE A 29 5.15 8.52 0.39
N VAL A 30 3.91 8.15 0.07
CA VAL A 30 3.27 6.91 0.55
C VAL A 30 4.14 5.70 0.22
N ARG A 31 4.58 5.57 -1.03
CA ARG A 31 5.41 4.43 -1.46
C ARG A 31 6.76 4.38 -0.74
N LEU A 32 7.46 5.51 -0.64
CA LEU A 32 8.77 5.56 0.00
C LEU A 32 8.68 5.27 1.50
N TYR A 33 7.72 5.90 2.19
CA TYR A 33 7.58 5.76 3.64
C TYR A 33 7.15 4.33 4.04
N TRP A 34 6.05 3.82 3.49
CA TRP A 34 5.57 2.48 3.84
C TRP A 34 6.37 1.37 3.17
N GLY A 35 6.89 1.60 1.96
CA GLY A 35 7.82 0.68 1.31
C GLY A 35 9.08 0.47 2.15
N TRP A 36 9.66 1.56 2.69
CA TRP A 36 10.80 1.46 3.60
C TRP A 36 10.48 0.68 4.87
N GLN A 37 9.34 0.93 5.50
CA GLN A 37 8.93 0.18 6.69
C GLN A 37 8.69 -1.30 6.39
N LEU A 38 8.10 -1.64 5.24
CA LEU A 38 7.96 -3.03 4.79
C LEU A 38 9.32 -3.71 4.57
N ILE A 39 10.29 -3.02 3.97
CA ILE A 39 11.65 -3.53 3.82
C ILE A 39 12.25 -3.86 5.20
N GLN A 40 12.16 -2.94 6.16
CA GLN A 40 12.67 -3.16 7.52
C GLN A 40 11.95 -4.33 8.21
N SER A 41 10.62 -4.41 8.10
CA SER A 41 9.82 -5.50 8.66
C SER A 41 10.23 -6.85 8.06
N GLY A 42 10.25 -6.95 6.73
CA GLY A 42 10.64 -8.17 6.03
C GLY A 42 12.08 -8.58 6.32
N TRP A 43 13.01 -7.61 6.33
CA TRP A 43 14.40 -7.84 6.68
C TRP A 43 14.55 -8.39 8.11
N GLY A 44 13.89 -7.78 9.08
CA GLY A 44 13.89 -8.24 10.46
C GLY A 44 13.35 -9.67 10.61
N LYS A 45 12.25 -9.98 9.92
CA LYS A 45 11.66 -11.32 9.90
C LYS A 45 12.59 -12.36 9.26
N LEU A 46 13.28 -12.01 8.16
CA LEU A 46 14.23 -12.89 7.49
C LEU A 46 15.43 -13.26 8.38
N HIS A 47 15.89 -12.33 9.24
CA HIS A 47 16.98 -12.61 10.19
C HIS A 47 16.53 -13.38 11.43
N HIS A 48 15.23 -13.40 11.73
CA HIS A 48 14.66 -14.05 12.90
C HIS A 48 13.57 -15.07 12.51
N LEU A 49 13.79 -15.81 11.42
CA LEU A 49 12.81 -16.78 10.89
C LEU A 49 12.37 -17.83 11.91
N GLY A 50 13.22 -18.23 12.84
CA GLY A 50 12.86 -19.14 13.93
C GLY A 50 11.70 -18.59 14.75
N ASN A 51 11.83 -17.35 15.25
CA ASN A 51 10.81 -16.70 16.07
C ASN A 51 9.50 -16.47 15.29
N VAL A 52 9.61 -16.11 14.01
CA VAL A 52 8.43 -15.95 13.12
C VAL A 52 7.74 -17.29 12.89
N THR A 53 8.50 -18.37 12.72
CA THR A 53 7.97 -19.73 12.57
C THR A 53 7.23 -20.19 13.82
N GLU A 54 7.81 -19.96 15.01
CA GLU A 54 7.17 -20.26 16.30
C GLU A 54 5.87 -19.47 16.47
N PHE A 55 5.89 -18.17 16.15
CA PHE A 55 4.69 -17.34 16.17
C PHE A 55 3.61 -17.86 15.21
N PHE A 56 3.96 -18.24 13.98
CA PHE A 56 2.99 -18.80 13.04
C PHE A 56 2.49 -20.17 13.42
N THR A 57 3.31 -20.96 14.11
CA THR A 57 2.90 -22.22 14.72
C THR A 57 1.86 -22.00 15.82
N SER A 58 2.04 -20.98 16.66
CA SER A 58 1.07 -20.62 17.71
C SER A 58 -0.28 -20.15 17.16
N LEU A 59 -0.28 -19.61 15.93
CA LEU A 59 -1.49 -19.21 15.19
C LEU A 59 -2.13 -20.38 14.43
N ASN A 60 -1.59 -21.61 14.54
CA ASN A 60 -2.04 -22.80 13.76
C ASN A 60 -2.05 -22.59 12.25
N LEU A 61 -1.12 -21.81 11.73
CA LEU A 61 -1.00 -21.60 10.27
C LEU A 61 -0.45 -22.87 9.60
N PRO A 62 -0.91 -23.21 8.40
CA PRO A 62 -0.39 -24.35 7.66
C PRO A 62 1.06 -24.10 7.25
N MET A 63 1.90 -25.11 7.35
CA MET A 63 3.32 -25.09 6.95
C MET A 63 4.06 -23.83 7.50
N PRO A 64 4.11 -23.63 8.83
CA PRO A 64 4.50 -22.35 9.44
C PRO A 64 5.90 -21.87 9.01
N ALA A 65 6.86 -22.74 8.82
CA ALA A 65 8.20 -22.37 8.37
C ALA A 65 8.21 -21.81 6.93
N GLN A 66 7.51 -22.47 6.02
CA GLN A 66 7.39 -22.02 4.63
C GLN A 66 6.59 -20.72 4.53
N THR A 67 5.51 -20.63 5.29
CA THR A 67 4.67 -19.42 5.35
C THR A 67 5.46 -18.26 5.94
N ALA A 68 6.27 -18.47 6.99
CA ALA A 68 7.13 -17.46 7.58
C ALA A 68 8.15 -16.93 6.55
N LEU A 69 8.82 -17.82 5.83
CA LEU A 69 9.76 -17.42 4.78
C LEU A 69 9.08 -16.66 3.66
N ALA A 70 7.96 -17.18 3.14
CA ALA A 70 7.22 -16.58 2.03
C ALA A 70 6.72 -15.16 2.37
N ILE A 71 6.14 -14.96 3.56
CA ILE A 71 5.65 -13.66 4.00
C ILE A 71 6.80 -12.69 4.25
N SER A 72 7.90 -13.15 4.87
CA SER A 72 9.08 -12.32 5.08
C SER A 72 9.70 -11.84 3.76
N CYS A 73 9.81 -12.74 2.77
CA CYS A 73 10.25 -12.39 1.42
C CYS A 73 9.27 -11.44 0.73
N LEU A 74 7.97 -11.69 0.85
CA LEU A 74 6.94 -10.83 0.27
C LEU A 74 7.02 -9.40 0.82
N GLU A 75 7.16 -9.24 2.14
CA GLU A 75 7.29 -7.91 2.74
C GLU A 75 8.58 -7.22 2.31
N PHE A 76 9.71 -7.94 2.28
CA PHE A 76 10.99 -7.37 1.89
C PHE A 76 11.01 -6.95 0.42
N PHE A 77 10.76 -7.88 -0.50
CA PHE A 77 10.80 -7.60 -1.94
C PHE A 77 9.60 -6.76 -2.39
N GLY A 78 8.42 -6.99 -1.81
CA GLY A 78 7.23 -6.17 -2.05
C GLY A 78 7.42 -4.74 -1.57
N GLY A 79 8.10 -4.54 -0.44
CA GLY A 79 8.49 -3.20 0.04
C GLY A 79 9.42 -2.48 -0.93
N ILE A 80 10.42 -3.16 -1.48
CA ILE A 80 11.32 -2.61 -2.51
C ILE A 80 10.52 -2.25 -3.76
N ALA A 81 9.72 -3.19 -4.28
CA ALA A 81 8.92 -2.98 -5.48
C ALA A 81 7.94 -1.81 -5.31
N LEU A 82 7.30 -1.70 -4.13
CA LEU A 82 6.41 -0.58 -3.78
C LEU A 82 7.17 0.74 -3.76
N ALA A 83 8.33 0.80 -3.10
CA ALA A 83 9.13 2.02 -2.97
C ALA A 83 9.56 2.57 -4.34
N ILE A 84 10.13 1.73 -5.20
CA ILE A 84 10.56 2.16 -6.55
C ILE A 84 9.39 2.32 -7.53
N GLY A 85 8.24 1.75 -7.22
CA GLY A 85 7.05 1.79 -8.08
C GLY A 85 7.16 0.84 -9.27
N LEU A 86 7.56 -0.41 -9.02
CA LEU A 86 7.63 -1.48 -10.00
C LEU A 86 6.45 -2.44 -9.82
N PHE A 87 5.71 -2.70 -10.90
CA PHE A 87 4.46 -3.46 -10.88
C PHE A 87 3.52 -3.00 -9.75
N SER A 88 3.43 -1.69 -9.56
CA SER A 88 2.90 -1.06 -8.34
C SER A 88 1.53 -1.55 -7.94
N ARG A 89 0.59 -1.68 -8.89
CA ARG A 89 -0.78 -2.15 -8.59
C ARG A 89 -0.80 -3.62 -8.23
N LEU A 90 -0.01 -4.46 -8.90
CA LEU A 90 0.09 -5.88 -8.58
C LEU A 90 0.74 -6.10 -7.22
N THR A 91 1.84 -5.41 -6.96
CA THR A 91 2.52 -5.41 -5.65
C THR A 91 1.57 -4.96 -4.54
N ALA A 92 0.89 -3.84 -4.74
CA ALA A 92 -0.08 -3.31 -3.78
C ALA A 92 -1.26 -4.27 -3.55
N PHE A 93 -1.74 -4.95 -4.58
CA PHE A 93 -2.79 -5.96 -4.46
C PHE A 93 -2.36 -7.14 -3.58
N VAL A 94 -1.17 -7.70 -3.83
CA VAL A 94 -0.63 -8.81 -3.05
C VAL A 94 -0.36 -8.40 -1.61
N LEU A 95 0.20 -7.20 -1.38
CA LEU A 95 0.41 -6.65 -0.04
C LEU A 95 -0.93 -6.39 0.69
N THR A 96 -1.96 -5.92 -0.01
CA THR A 96 -3.30 -5.76 0.57
C THR A 96 -3.84 -7.10 1.08
N ILE A 97 -3.74 -8.16 0.28
CA ILE A 97 -4.15 -9.51 0.70
C ILE A 97 -3.34 -9.97 1.92
N ASN A 98 -2.01 -9.76 1.91
CA ASN A 98 -1.15 -10.11 3.03
C ASN A 98 -1.57 -9.41 4.33
N MET A 99 -1.89 -8.11 4.28
CA MET A 99 -2.33 -7.36 5.47
C MET A 99 -3.72 -7.77 5.95
N ILE A 100 -4.64 -8.09 5.04
CA ILE A 100 -5.96 -8.67 5.40
C ILE A 100 -5.75 -10.01 6.10
N MET A 101 -4.89 -10.87 5.58
CA MET A 101 -4.59 -12.16 6.21
C MET A 101 -3.94 -11.99 7.58
N ALA A 102 -3.05 -11.00 7.76
CA ALA A 102 -2.48 -10.67 9.06
C ALA A 102 -3.55 -10.30 10.09
N TYR A 103 -4.54 -9.48 9.70
CA TYR A 103 -5.69 -9.19 10.56
C TYR A 103 -6.50 -10.44 10.90
N VAL A 104 -6.80 -11.28 9.92
CA VAL A 104 -7.64 -12.49 10.12
C VAL A 104 -6.94 -13.53 11.00
N THR A 105 -5.61 -13.59 10.97
CA THR A 105 -4.84 -14.61 11.69
C THR A 105 -4.28 -14.12 13.02
N ALA A 106 -3.53 -13.02 13.01
CA ALA A 106 -2.80 -12.52 14.17
C ALA A 106 -3.58 -11.49 15.00
N ASP A 107 -4.30 -10.58 14.32
CA ASP A 107 -4.99 -9.45 14.95
C ASP A 107 -6.53 -9.59 14.86
N ARG A 108 -7.03 -10.80 14.97
CA ARG A 108 -8.46 -11.11 14.79
C ARG A 108 -9.38 -10.32 15.73
N GLU A 109 -8.97 -10.15 16.99
CA GLU A 109 -9.74 -9.34 17.94
C GLU A 109 -9.82 -7.87 17.50
N ALA A 110 -8.72 -7.31 17.01
CA ALA A 110 -8.70 -5.95 16.48
C ALA A 110 -9.59 -5.82 15.24
N LEU A 111 -9.61 -6.82 14.36
CA LEU A 111 -10.48 -6.85 13.18
C LEU A 111 -11.97 -6.78 13.57
N PHE A 112 -12.40 -7.58 14.55
CA PHE A 112 -13.80 -7.59 14.98
C PHE A 112 -14.19 -6.39 15.84
N SER A 113 -13.23 -5.64 16.37
CA SER A 113 -13.48 -4.44 17.16
C SER A 113 -13.69 -3.17 16.32
N ILE A 114 -13.64 -3.26 15.00
CA ILE A 114 -13.70 -2.10 14.08
C ILE A 114 -14.89 -1.14 14.35
N PHE A 115 -16.01 -1.65 14.85
CA PHE A 115 -17.20 -0.84 15.18
C PHE A 115 -17.40 -0.61 16.68
N SER A 116 -16.83 -1.47 17.54
CA SER A 116 -16.99 -1.37 19.00
C SER A 116 -15.85 -0.62 19.67
N ASP A 117 -14.64 -0.77 19.17
CA ASP A 117 -13.41 -0.10 19.65
C ASP A 117 -12.49 0.17 18.46
N PRO A 118 -12.75 1.25 17.68
CA PRO A 118 -11.97 1.58 16.50
C PRO A 118 -10.48 1.81 16.78
N ASP A 119 -10.13 2.30 17.97
CA ASP A 119 -8.74 2.56 18.36
C ASP A 119 -7.92 1.29 18.38
N LYS A 120 -8.49 0.17 18.84
CA LYS A 120 -7.84 -1.15 18.80
C LYS A 120 -7.58 -1.60 17.35
N PHE A 121 -8.51 -1.34 16.44
CA PHE A 121 -8.36 -1.64 15.02
C PHE A 121 -7.25 -0.81 14.38
N TYR A 122 -7.20 0.51 14.66
CA TYR A 122 -6.19 1.42 14.09
C TYR A 122 -4.79 1.19 14.67
N ALA A 123 -4.69 0.74 15.93
CA ALA A 123 -3.42 0.45 16.59
C ALA A 123 -2.77 -0.86 16.12
N ALA A 124 -3.52 -1.74 15.46
CA ALA A 124 -2.99 -3.01 14.98
C ALA A 124 -1.94 -2.81 13.88
N ALA A 125 -0.86 -3.60 13.95
CA ALA A 125 0.29 -3.47 13.06
C ALA A 125 -0.05 -3.48 11.55
N PRO A 126 -1.01 -4.29 11.04
CA PRO A 126 -1.33 -4.34 9.63
C PRO A 126 -2.02 -3.08 9.09
N TYR A 127 -2.64 -2.24 9.96
CA TYR A 127 -3.52 -1.15 9.54
C TYR A 127 -2.88 -0.17 8.57
N THR A 128 -1.76 0.41 8.94
CA THR A 128 -1.11 1.45 8.14
C THR A 128 -0.61 0.92 6.80
N PHE A 129 -0.11 -0.31 6.77
CA PHE A 129 0.32 -0.99 5.55
C PHE A 129 -0.86 -1.35 4.65
N LEU A 130 -1.98 -1.77 5.23
CA LEU A 130 -3.22 -2.05 4.51
C LEU A 130 -3.72 -0.79 3.79
N ILE A 131 -3.85 0.33 4.51
CA ILE A 131 -4.32 1.59 3.93
C ILE A 131 -3.36 2.09 2.84
N ALA A 132 -2.05 2.06 3.08
CA ALA A 132 -1.06 2.46 2.09
C ALA A 132 -1.15 1.60 0.81
N SER A 133 -1.29 0.28 0.97
CA SER A 133 -1.44 -0.64 -0.16
C SER A 133 -2.72 -0.37 -0.94
N ILE A 134 -3.85 -0.14 -0.27
CA ILE A 134 -5.13 0.21 -0.92
C ILE A 134 -5.01 1.53 -1.69
N ILE A 135 -4.37 2.55 -1.11
CA ILE A 135 -4.15 3.83 -1.79
C ILE A 135 -3.39 3.62 -3.11
N ILE A 136 -2.28 2.86 -3.08
CA ILE A 136 -1.50 2.61 -4.30
C ILE A 136 -2.26 1.70 -5.29
N LEU A 137 -3.03 0.74 -4.80
CA LEU A 137 -3.86 -0.12 -5.64
C LEU A 137 -4.90 0.69 -6.44
N LEU A 138 -5.61 1.60 -5.77
CA LEU A 138 -6.69 2.39 -6.35
C LEU A 138 -6.17 3.54 -7.22
N PHE A 139 -5.25 4.35 -6.70
CA PHE A 139 -4.78 5.56 -7.36
C PHE A 139 -3.56 5.32 -8.27
N GLY A 140 -2.94 4.13 -8.18
CA GLY A 140 -1.73 3.80 -8.92
C GLY A 140 -0.47 4.42 -8.31
N PRO A 141 0.68 4.28 -9.01
CA PRO A 141 1.98 4.67 -8.46
C PRO A 141 2.29 6.17 -8.53
N GLY A 142 1.53 6.94 -9.31
CA GLY A 142 1.85 8.33 -9.61
C GLY A 142 2.96 8.50 -10.67
N LYS A 143 3.26 9.75 -11.02
CA LYS A 143 4.18 10.09 -12.14
C LYS A 143 5.65 9.73 -11.86
N PHE A 144 6.04 9.57 -10.60
CA PHE A 144 7.41 9.29 -10.15
C PHE A 144 7.62 7.80 -9.85
N ALA A 145 7.29 6.92 -10.80
CA ALA A 145 7.37 5.48 -10.65
C ALA A 145 8.11 4.84 -11.83
N VAL A 146 8.76 3.70 -11.57
CA VAL A 146 9.38 2.90 -12.63
C VAL A 146 8.33 2.45 -13.65
N ASP A 147 7.13 2.07 -13.21
CA ASP A 147 6.02 1.73 -14.11
C ASP A 147 5.74 2.84 -15.12
N THR A 148 5.72 4.10 -14.67
CA THR A 148 5.47 5.26 -15.53
C THR A 148 6.61 5.49 -16.54
N LEU A 149 7.85 5.17 -16.15
CA LEU A 149 9.00 5.22 -17.08
C LEU A 149 8.92 4.10 -18.11
N LEU A 150 8.56 2.89 -17.69
CA LEU A 150 8.38 1.75 -18.60
C LEU A 150 7.23 1.99 -19.60
N GLU A 151 6.10 2.55 -19.15
CA GLU A 151 4.99 2.93 -20.02
C GLU A 151 5.39 3.96 -21.10
N ARG A 152 6.27 4.90 -20.75
CA ARG A 152 6.81 5.87 -21.71
C ARG A 152 7.71 5.23 -22.78
N TRP A 153 8.43 4.17 -22.43
CA TRP A 153 9.40 3.51 -23.31
C TRP A 153 8.77 2.41 -24.16
N PHE A 154 7.80 1.67 -23.62
CA PHE A 154 7.20 0.50 -24.25
C PHE A 154 5.73 0.72 -24.67
N GLY A 155 5.17 1.89 -24.41
CA GLY A 155 3.76 2.21 -24.63
C GLY A 155 2.85 1.77 -23.49
N PRO A 156 1.59 2.26 -23.45
CA PRO A 156 0.67 1.97 -22.37
C PRO A 156 0.33 0.48 -22.32
N SER A 157 0.51 -0.12 -21.12
CA SER A 157 0.21 -1.53 -20.87
C SER A 157 -1.32 -1.82 -20.80
N THR A 158 -2.15 -0.78 -20.73
CA THR A 158 -3.61 -0.88 -20.72
C THR A 158 -4.23 0.13 -21.68
N PRO A 159 -5.25 -0.24 -22.47
CA PRO A 159 -5.98 0.73 -23.29
C PRO A 159 -6.64 1.79 -22.40
N PRO A 160 -6.76 3.04 -22.88
CA PRO A 160 -7.45 4.09 -22.15
C PRO A 160 -8.90 3.65 -21.89
N ILE A 161 -9.32 3.69 -20.63
CA ILE A 161 -10.72 3.47 -20.25
C ILE A 161 -11.49 4.67 -20.83
N SER A 162 -12.29 4.41 -21.87
CA SER A 162 -13.20 5.41 -22.43
C SER A 162 -14.30 5.70 -21.39
N HIS A 163 -14.27 6.90 -20.85
CA HIS A 163 -15.35 7.47 -20.04
C HIS A 163 -16.27 8.30 -20.93
#